data_69a966d2bec579cda75ede69f144e4a5
#
_entry.id   69a966d2bec579cda75ede69f144e4a5
#
_cell.length_a   1.000
_cell.length_b   1.000
_cell.length_c   1.000
_cell.angle_alpha   90.00
_cell.angle_beta   90.00
_cell.angle_gamma   90.00
#
_symmetry.space_group_name_H-M   'P 1'
#
loop_
_entity.id
_entity.type
_entity.pdbx_description
1 polymer ?
#
loop_
_entity_poly.entity_id
_entity_poly.type
_entity_poly.pdbx_seq_one_letter_code
_entity_poly.pdbx_strand_id
1 'polypeptide(L)'
;MNDALREAAREQAGRDPHPPLGARDSGTMKAAATGGERGYDGGKRTTGRKKHILVDTLGLLVVVFVTAASVSDAAGAIGLLKRMSRFDQPRLRAITADSAYHREILYEYVARQWYEIQISSRPEGATGFVPLRHRWVVERTFGWLMQHRRNVKDYERTYESSESQVYISSVRLMLRRLTNMRMTPDSGAASNAQNPRLAA
;
A
#
# COMPACT_ATOMS: atom_id res chain seq x y z
N MET A 1 -8.58 -15.20 -5.08
CA MET A 1 -8.85 -14.27 -6.20
C MET A 1 -7.81 -13.13 -6.24
N ASN A 2 -7.55 -12.39 -5.17
CA ASN A 2 -6.54 -11.31 -5.19
C ASN A 2 -5.15 -11.83 -5.61
N ASP A 3 -4.71 -12.96 -5.07
CA ASP A 3 -3.40 -13.54 -5.37
C ASP A 3 -3.29 -14.00 -6.82
N ALA A 4 -4.27 -14.72 -7.34
CA ALA A 4 -4.26 -15.15 -8.73
C ALA A 4 -4.21 -13.97 -9.71
N LEU A 5 -4.93 -12.87 -9.44
CA LEU A 5 -4.87 -11.66 -10.27
C LEU A 5 -3.55 -10.93 -10.13
N ARG A 6 -2.95 -10.93 -8.92
CA ARG A 6 -1.61 -10.36 -8.69
C ARG A 6 -0.56 -11.12 -9.49
N GLU A 7 -0.57 -12.45 -9.42
CA GLU A 7 0.33 -13.32 -10.16
C GLU A 7 0.22 -13.09 -11.67
N ALA A 8 -1.01 -13.14 -12.22
CA ALA A 8 -1.25 -12.85 -13.63
C ALA A 8 -0.79 -11.44 -14.06
N ALA A 9 -1.05 -10.42 -13.23
CA ALA A 9 -0.62 -9.06 -13.52
C ALA A 9 0.90 -8.88 -13.46
N ARG A 10 1.60 -9.67 -12.63
CA ARG A 10 3.06 -9.70 -12.56
C ARG A 10 3.65 -10.38 -13.79
N GLU A 11 3.11 -11.53 -14.17
CA GLU A 11 3.52 -12.27 -15.37
C GLU A 11 3.34 -11.43 -16.63
N GLN A 12 2.20 -10.75 -16.78
CA GLN A 12 1.96 -9.82 -17.88
C GLN A 12 2.98 -8.66 -17.92
N ALA A 13 3.49 -8.24 -16.75
CA ALA A 13 4.54 -7.23 -16.64
C ALA A 13 5.97 -7.82 -16.81
N GLY A 14 6.12 -9.08 -17.23
CA GLY A 14 7.41 -9.76 -17.38
C GLY A 14 8.11 -10.01 -16.05
N ARG A 15 7.36 -10.17 -14.95
CA ARG A 15 7.88 -10.42 -13.61
C ARG A 15 7.47 -11.81 -13.14
N ASP A 16 8.30 -12.37 -12.26
CA ASP A 16 7.96 -13.60 -11.55
C ASP A 16 6.66 -13.42 -10.75
N PRO A 17 5.73 -14.41 -10.77
CA PRO A 17 4.45 -14.34 -10.05
C PRO A 17 4.62 -14.09 -8.56
N HIS A 18 5.69 -14.60 -7.96
CA HIS A 18 5.98 -14.42 -6.54
C HIS A 18 7.05 -13.34 -6.30
N PRO A 19 6.71 -12.22 -5.64
CA PRO A 19 7.63 -11.10 -5.44
C PRO A 19 8.74 -11.47 -4.43
N PRO A 20 10.01 -11.13 -4.70
CA PRO A 20 11.09 -11.29 -3.72
C PRO A 20 11.11 -10.19 -2.67
N LEU A 21 10.47 -9.06 -2.95
CA LEU A 21 10.46 -7.86 -2.12
C LEU A 21 9.05 -7.31 -1.97
N GLY A 22 8.70 -6.93 -0.75
CA GLY A 22 7.49 -6.20 -0.42
C GLY A 22 7.78 -4.81 0.14
N ALA A 23 6.82 -3.91 0.02
CA ALA A 23 6.82 -2.60 0.68
C ALA A 23 5.57 -2.48 1.55
N ARG A 24 5.76 -2.05 2.79
CA ARG A 24 4.65 -1.90 3.72
C ARG A 24 4.52 -0.47 4.23
N ASP A 25 3.28 -0.07 4.52
CA ASP A 25 2.97 1.18 5.19
C ASP A 25 1.57 1.13 5.82
N SER A 26 1.19 2.18 6.53
CA SER A 26 -0.14 2.34 7.11
C SER A 26 -0.75 3.69 6.78
N GLY A 27 -2.06 3.70 6.56
CA GLY A 27 -2.84 4.91 6.35
C GLY A 27 -4.02 4.99 7.32
N THR A 28 -4.21 6.14 7.97
CA THR A 28 -5.37 6.40 8.83
C THR A 28 -6.49 7.03 8.02
N MET A 29 -7.68 6.40 8.04
CA MET A 29 -8.90 6.86 7.37
C MET A 29 -9.94 7.22 8.41
N LYS A 30 -10.57 8.40 8.22
CA LYS A 30 -11.68 8.81 9.06
C LYS A 30 -12.82 7.80 8.95
N ALA A 31 -13.32 7.31 10.09
CA ALA A 31 -14.50 6.44 10.10
C ALA A 31 -15.81 7.24 10.17
N ALA A 32 -16.88 6.67 9.62
CA ALA A 32 -18.21 7.21 9.79
C ALA A 32 -18.67 7.08 11.25
N ALA A 33 -19.57 7.97 11.70
CA ALA A 33 -20.07 7.96 13.07
C ALA A 33 -20.86 6.69 13.41
N THR A 34 -21.51 6.09 12.42
CA THR A 34 -22.30 4.87 12.51
C THR A 34 -21.47 3.59 12.38
N GLY A 35 -20.16 3.70 12.12
CA GLY A 35 -19.24 2.56 12.01
C GLY A 35 -18.98 1.91 13.36
N GLY A 36 -18.54 0.63 13.36
CA GLY A 36 -18.16 -0.12 14.54
C GLY A 36 -16.91 0.42 15.24
N GLU A 37 -16.07 -0.47 15.76
CA GLU A 37 -14.86 -0.13 16.50
C GLU A 37 -13.93 0.80 15.71
N ARG A 38 -13.44 1.84 16.36
CA ARG A 38 -12.56 2.89 15.83
C ARG A 38 -11.69 3.44 16.96
N GLY A 39 -10.60 4.13 16.64
CA GLY A 39 -9.70 4.75 17.60
C GLY A 39 -9.27 6.14 17.16
N TYR A 40 -8.58 6.86 18.03
CA TYR A 40 -8.02 8.17 17.76
C TYR A 40 -6.52 8.06 17.45
N ASP A 41 -6.13 8.56 16.29
CA ASP A 41 -4.72 8.74 15.88
C ASP A 41 -4.27 10.15 16.31
N GLY A 42 -3.47 10.23 17.37
CA GLY A 42 -2.99 11.51 17.91
C GLY A 42 -2.04 12.25 16.95
N GLY A 43 -1.26 11.52 16.15
CA GLY A 43 -0.35 12.10 15.15
C GLY A 43 -1.08 12.76 13.98
N LYS A 44 -2.14 12.13 13.50
CA LYS A 44 -2.96 12.63 12.39
C LYS A 44 -4.23 13.39 12.84
N ARG A 45 -4.45 13.49 14.16
CA ARG A 45 -5.63 14.14 14.77
C ARG A 45 -6.96 13.66 14.16
N THR A 46 -7.05 12.33 13.94
CA THR A 46 -8.19 11.73 13.24
C THR A 46 -8.76 10.56 14.02
N THR A 47 -10.08 10.53 14.20
CA THR A 47 -10.78 9.35 14.72
C THR A 47 -11.20 8.47 13.57
N GLY A 48 -10.76 7.21 13.59
CA GLY A 48 -11.04 6.29 12.49
C GLY A 48 -10.39 4.94 12.63
N ARG A 49 -10.02 4.39 11.48
CA ARG A 49 -9.33 3.11 11.34
C ARG A 49 -8.01 3.29 10.62
N LYS A 50 -7.06 2.43 10.95
CA LYS A 50 -5.75 2.38 10.30
C LYS A 50 -5.69 1.15 9.40
N LYS A 51 -5.43 1.37 8.11
CA LYS A 51 -5.23 0.32 7.11
C LYS A 51 -3.74 0.07 6.95
N HIS A 52 -3.30 -1.09 7.39
CA HIS A 52 -1.93 -1.57 7.19
C HIS A 52 -1.93 -2.40 5.92
N ILE A 53 -1.04 -2.09 4.97
CA ILE A 53 -0.93 -2.84 3.71
C ILE A 53 0.49 -3.29 3.46
N LEU A 54 0.62 -4.44 2.82
CA LEU A 54 1.84 -4.91 2.18
C LEU A 54 1.56 -5.00 0.68
N VAL A 55 2.43 -4.44 -0.10
CA VAL A 55 2.36 -4.47 -1.56
C VAL A 55 3.67 -5.03 -2.14
N ASP A 56 3.61 -5.54 -3.35
CA ASP A 56 4.79 -5.95 -4.10
C ASP A 56 5.51 -4.77 -4.77
N THR A 57 6.57 -5.05 -5.51
CA THR A 57 7.37 -4.03 -6.24
C THR A 57 6.61 -3.32 -7.35
N LEU A 58 5.47 -3.84 -7.81
CA LEU A 58 4.57 -3.20 -8.77
C LEU A 58 3.45 -2.39 -8.08
N GLY A 59 3.39 -2.43 -6.75
CA GLY A 59 2.33 -1.80 -5.95
C GLY A 59 1.03 -2.61 -5.93
N LEU A 60 1.10 -3.91 -6.22
CA LEU A 60 -0.05 -4.80 -6.13
C LEU A 60 -0.19 -5.31 -4.70
N LEU A 61 -1.43 -5.31 -4.20
CA LEU A 61 -1.73 -5.69 -2.83
C LEU A 61 -1.41 -7.17 -2.57
N VAL A 62 -0.59 -7.43 -1.57
CA VAL A 62 -0.32 -8.76 -1.04
C VAL A 62 -1.29 -9.07 0.08
N VAL A 63 -1.34 -8.23 1.10
CA VAL A 63 -2.20 -8.42 2.27
C VAL A 63 -2.59 -7.07 2.87
N VAL A 64 -3.76 -7.02 3.49
CA VAL A 64 -4.25 -5.89 4.27
C VAL A 64 -4.67 -6.33 5.67
N PHE A 65 -4.49 -5.45 6.63
CA PHE A 65 -4.97 -5.59 8.00
C PHE A 65 -5.51 -4.26 8.49
N VAL A 66 -6.72 -4.26 9.05
CA VAL A 66 -7.37 -3.06 9.56
C VAL A 66 -7.46 -3.10 11.08
N THR A 67 -7.17 -1.96 11.70
CA THR A 67 -7.22 -1.79 13.16
C THR A 67 -7.93 -0.47 13.52
N ALA A 68 -8.23 -0.30 14.81
CA ALA A 68 -8.52 1.03 15.34
C ALA A 68 -7.31 1.96 15.06
N ALA A 69 -7.56 3.23 14.79
CA ALA A 69 -6.49 4.19 14.47
C ALA A 69 -5.54 4.46 15.65
N SER A 70 -5.95 4.13 16.89
CA SER A 70 -5.12 4.20 18.10
C SER A 70 -4.04 3.12 18.20
N VAL A 71 -4.15 2.04 17.40
CA VAL A 71 -3.15 0.96 17.39
C VAL A 71 -1.84 1.48 16.81
N SER A 72 -0.72 1.18 17.48
CA SER A 72 0.61 1.59 17.02
C SER A 72 0.96 0.93 15.68
N ASP A 73 1.80 1.60 14.89
CA ASP A 73 2.22 1.09 13.59
C ASP A 73 2.99 -0.23 13.71
N ALA A 74 3.79 -0.40 14.76
CA ALA A 74 4.51 -1.65 15.02
C ALA A 74 3.56 -2.82 15.34
N ALA A 75 2.56 -2.61 16.21
CA ALA A 75 1.58 -3.63 16.54
C ALA A 75 0.72 -4.01 15.32
N GLY A 76 0.28 -3.02 14.54
CA GLY A 76 -0.43 -3.24 13.29
C GLY A 76 0.44 -3.94 12.23
N ALA A 77 1.75 -3.67 12.22
CA ALA A 77 2.71 -4.40 11.41
C ALA A 77 2.71 -5.89 11.71
N ILE A 78 2.87 -6.23 12.98
CA ILE A 78 2.90 -7.64 13.41
C ILE A 78 1.57 -8.31 13.07
N GLY A 79 0.43 -7.64 13.28
CA GLY A 79 -0.88 -8.15 12.89
C GLY A 79 -1.01 -8.43 11.39
N LEU A 80 -0.50 -7.51 10.56
CA LEU A 80 -0.44 -7.67 9.11
C LEU A 80 0.42 -8.88 8.72
N LEU A 81 1.64 -8.96 9.28
CA LEU A 81 2.62 -9.99 8.93
C LEU A 81 2.18 -11.40 9.38
N LYS A 82 1.42 -11.52 10.47
CA LYS A 82 0.82 -12.78 10.92
C LYS A 82 -0.18 -13.39 9.93
N ARG A 83 -0.72 -12.58 9.01
CA ARG A 83 -1.65 -13.04 7.96
C ARG A 83 -0.95 -13.59 6.73
N MET A 84 0.37 -13.50 6.67
CA MET A 84 1.15 -14.06 5.57
C MET A 84 1.56 -15.50 5.85
N SER A 85 1.58 -16.30 4.79
CA SER A 85 2.09 -17.66 4.79
C SER A 85 3.31 -17.74 3.87
N ARG A 86 4.28 -18.57 4.23
CA ARG A 86 5.41 -18.90 3.36
C ARG A 86 4.96 -19.59 2.08
N PHE A 87 3.86 -20.34 2.13
CA PHE A 87 3.29 -20.99 0.95
C PHE A 87 2.77 -19.99 -0.06
N ASP A 88 2.12 -18.90 0.42
CA ASP A 88 1.56 -17.87 -0.45
C ASP A 88 2.64 -16.91 -0.98
N GLN A 89 3.76 -16.80 -0.26
CA GLN A 89 4.87 -15.88 -0.60
C GLN A 89 6.23 -16.60 -0.55
N PRO A 90 6.44 -17.67 -1.36
CA PRO A 90 7.61 -18.54 -1.24
C PRO A 90 8.94 -17.85 -1.56
N ARG A 91 8.92 -16.79 -2.36
CA ARG A 91 10.11 -16.04 -2.78
C ARG A 91 10.37 -14.77 -1.99
N LEU A 92 9.48 -14.40 -1.07
CA LEU A 92 9.67 -13.18 -0.28
C LEU A 92 10.93 -13.28 0.56
N ARG A 93 11.84 -12.31 0.39
CA ARG A 93 13.15 -12.22 1.08
C ARG A 93 13.22 -11.03 2.00
N ALA A 94 12.59 -9.91 1.59
CA ALA A 94 12.67 -8.68 2.35
C ALA A 94 11.36 -7.88 2.27
N ILE A 95 11.10 -7.11 3.33
CA ILE A 95 10.00 -6.14 3.39
C ILE A 95 10.60 -4.80 3.77
N THR A 96 10.38 -3.78 2.93
CA THR A 96 10.77 -2.42 3.25
C THR A 96 9.69 -1.72 4.08
N ALA A 97 10.10 -0.96 5.08
CA ALA A 97 9.22 -0.18 5.95
C ALA A 97 9.86 1.17 6.28
N ASP A 98 9.06 2.12 6.76
CA ASP A 98 9.51 3.44 7.24
C ASP A 98 10.21 3.34 8.60
N SER A 99 10.95 4.38 8.97
CA SER A 99 11.61 4.53 10.28
C SER A 99 10.64 4.50 11.46
N ALA A 100 9.37 4.86 11.29
CA ALA A 100 8.33 4.70 12.32
C ALA A 100 8.16 3.25 12.80
N TYR A 101 8.61 2.28 11.98
CA TYR A 101 8.59 0.84 12.28
C TYR A 101 9.88 0.33 12.94
N HIS A 102 10.85 1.21 13.22
CA HIS A 102 12.07 0.86 13.95
C HIS A 102 11.75 0.62 15.42
N ARG A 103 11.26 -0.56 15.75
CA ARG A 103 10.84 -0.99 17.10
C ARG A 103 11.33 -2.40 17.38
N GLU A 104 11.89 -2.61 18.56
CA GLU A 104 12.45 -3.89 19.00
C GLU A 104 11.47 -5.05 18.84
N ILE A 105 10.23 -4.87 19.29
CA ILE A 105 9.17 -5.88 19.18
C ILE A 105 8.92 -6.36 17.73
N LEU A 106 9.11 -5.49 16.74
CA LEU A 106 8.98 -5.87 15.35
C LEU A 106 10.18 -6.69 14.89
N TYR A 107 11.38 -6.32 15.30
CA TYR A 107 12.60 -7.08 14.98
C TYR A 107 12.58 -8.47 15.63
N GLU A 108 12.18 -8.58 16.88
CA GLU A 108 12.02 -9.86 17.57
C GLU A 108 11.02 -10.78 16.84
N TYR A 109 9.90 -10.21 16.37
CA TYR A 109 8.92 -10.97 15.60
C TYR A 109 9.52 -11.44 14.26
N VAL A 110 10.17 -10.53 13.52
CA VAL A 110 10.71 -10.82 12.18
C VAL A 110 11.90 -11.79 12.23
N ALA A 111 12.70 -11.77 13.30
CA ALA A 111 13.82 -12.71 13.49
C ALA A 111 13.41 -14.20 13.44
N ARG A 112 12.11 -14.50 13.63
CA ARG A 112 11.55 -15.86 13.56
C ARG A 112 10.88 -16.17 12.22
N GLN A 113 10.98 -15.24 11.24
CA GLN A 113 10.33 -15.38 9.94
C GLN A 113 11.34 -15.81 8.86
N TRP A 114 10.84 -16.09 7.66
CA TRP A 114 11.64 -16.47 6.47
C TRP A 114 12.10 -15.27 5.62
N TYR A 115 11.74 -14.05 6.03
CA TYR A 115 12.08 -12.78 5.40
C TYR A 115 12.67 -11.82 6.43
N GLU A 116 13.40 -10.83 5.96
CA GLU A 116 13.93 -9.73 6.77
C GLU A 116 13.10 -8.45 6.63
N ILE A 117 13.23 -7.52 7.58
CA ILE A 117 12.69 -6.17 7.46
C ILE A 117 13.83 -5.18 7.22
N GLN A 118 13.67 -4.35 6.19
CA GLN A 118 14.61 -3.31 5.82
C GLN A 118 13.99 -1.95 6.12
N ILE A 119 14.49 -1.26 7.12
CA ILE A 119 14.00 0.07 7.46
C ILE A 119 14.67 1.09 6.52
N SER A 120 13.83 1.78 5.76
CA SER A 120 14.25 2.87 4.91
C SER A 120 14.34 4.15 5.74
N SER A 121 15.54 4.52 6.15
CA SER A 121 15.84 5.81 6.79
C SER A 121 16.43 6.79 5.79
N ARG A 122 16.22 8.08 6.05
CA ARG A 122 16.86 9.14 5.29
C ARG A 122 18.36 9.10 5.56
N PRO A 123 19.23 9.22 4.53
CA PRO A 123 20.66 9.32 4.74
C PRO A 123 21.00 10.50 5.68
N GLU A 124 21.95 10.31 6.59
CA GLU A 124 22.44 11.40 7.45
C GLU A 124 22.99 12.55 6.60
N GLY A 125 22.64 13.79 6.97
CA GLY A 125 23.07 14.99 6.24
C GLY A 125 22.30 15.32 4.96
N ALA A 126 21.34 14.50 4.54
CA ALA A 126 20.54 14.78 3.33
C ALA A 126 19.62 15.99 3.55
N THR A 127 19.79 17.06 2.76
CA THR A 127 18.90 18.22 2.68
C THR A 127 17.95 18.07 1.48
N GLY A 128 16.69 18.53 1.59
CA GLY A 128 15.71 18.45 0.52
C GLY A 128 14.94 17.10 0.45
N PHE A 129 14.20 16.88 -0.61
CA PHE A 129 13.43 15.64 -0.83
C PHE A 129 14.34 14.52 -1.33
N VAL A 130 14.49 13.44 -0.56
CA VAL A 130 15.21 12.23 -0.97
C VAL A 130 14.20 11.09 -1.14
N PRO A 131 14.00 10.59 -2.38
CA PRO A 131 13.14 9.44 -2.62
C PRO A 131 13.73 8.20 -1.95
N LEU A 132 13.08 7.66 -0.95
CA LEU A 132 13.48 6.41 -0.34
C LEU A 132 13.10 5.24 -1.25
N ARG A 133 14.06 4.34 -1.48
CA ARG A 133 13.91 3.21 -2.38
C ARG A 133 12.71 2.36 -1.96
N HIS A 134 11.79 2.09 -2.90
CA HIS A 134 10.56 1.29 -2.73
C HIS A 134 9.46 1.90 -1.84
N ARG A 135 9.70 2.97 -1.06
CA ARG A 135 8.66 3.58 -0.24
C ARG A 135 7.55 4.20 -1.09
N TRP A 136 7.91 4.92 -2.15
CA TRP A 136 6.94 5.54 -3.06
C TRP A 136 5.94 4.55 -3.67
N VAL A 137 6.30 3.25 -3.73
CA VAL A 137 5.43 2.20 -4.29
C VAL A 137 4.18 2.01 -3.45
N VAL A 138 4.34 1.92 -2.12
CA VAL A 138 3.20 1.75 -1.23
C VAL A 138 2.40 3.04 -1.09
N GLU A 139 3.06 4.20 -1.08
CA GLU A 139 2.38 5.51 -1.10
C GLU A 139 1.51 5.68 -2.36
N ARG A 140 2.05 5.32 -3.53
CA ARG A 140 1.31 5.29 -4.79
C ARG A 140 0.10 4.35 -4.72
N THR A 141 0.25 3.19 -4.09
CA THR A 141 -0.86 2.25 -3.94
C THR A 141 -1.96 2.83 -3.07
N PHE A 142 -1.64 3.52 -1.97
CA PHE A 142 -2.64 4.27 -1.24
C PHE A 142 -3.35 5.30 -2.12
N GLY A 143 -2.60 6.05 -2.95
CA GLY A 143 -3.19 6.97 -3.93
C GLY A 143 -4.21 6.30 -4.85
N TRP A 144 -3.91 5.10 -5.37
CA TRP A 144 -4.86 4.33 -6.18
C TRP A 144 -6.08 3.84 -5.39
N LEU A 145 -5.86 3.35 -4.16
CA LEU A 145 -6.95 2.89 -3.29
C LEU A 145 -7.89 4.03 -2.92
N MET A 146 -7.37 5.25 -2.72
CA MET A 146 -8.14 6.45 -2.40
C MET A 146 -9.01 6.96 -3.56
N GLN A 147 -8.80 6.52 -4.79
CA GLN A 147 -9.72 6.78 -5.90
C GLN A 147 -11.08 6.08 -5.70
N HIS A 148 -11.15 5.11 -4.79
CA HIS A 148 -12.40 4.46 -4.40
C HIS A 148 -13.00 5.13 -3.16
N ARG A 149 -14.18 5.73 -3.33
CA ARG A 149 -14.87 6.52 -2.32
C ARG A 149 -14.92 5.87 -0.93
N ARG A 150 -15.15 4.55 -0.85
CA ARG A 150 -15.20 3.80 0.41
C ARG A 150 -13.86 3.62 1.10
N ASN A 151 -12.75 3.87 0.41
CA ASN A 151 -11.42 3.86 1.02
C ASN A 151 -10.99 5.23 1.53
N VAL A 152 -11.57 6.33 1.01
CA VAL A 152 -11.28 7.70 1.50
C VAL A 152 -11.86 7.93 2.89
N LYS A 153 -13.08 7.45 3.11
CA LYS A 153 -13.74 7.44 4.41
C LYS A 153 -14.28 6.04 4.68
N ASP A 154 -13.99 5.50 5.85
CA ASP A 154 -14.43 4.16 6.23
C ASP A 154 -15.88 4.20 6.76
N TYR A 155 -16.76 3.51 6.05
CA TYR A 155 -18.19 3.40 6.39
C TYR A 155 -18.55 2.01 6.94
N GLU A 156 -17.56 1.13 7.03
CA GLU A 156 -17.79 -0.26 7.36
C GLU A 156 -18.01 -0.46 8.86
N ARG A 157 -18.78 -1.48 9.24
CA ARG A 157 -19.06 -1.77 10.65
C ARG A 157 -17.97 -2.64 11.29
N THR A 158 -17.35 -3.53 10.53
CA THR A 158 -16.30 -4.42 11.03
C THR A 158 -14.98 -4.16 10.32
N TYR A 159 -13.88 -4.63 10.89
CA TYR A 159 -12.56 -4.56 10.28
C TYR A 159 -12.48 -5.40 9.00
N GLU A 160 -13.09 -6.60 9.02
CA GLU A 160 -13.11 -7.53 7.90
C GLU A 160 -13.85 -6.93 6.68
N SER A 161 -14.96 -6.22 6.92
CA SER A 161 -15.67 -5.50 5.87
C SER A 161 -14.82 -4.37 5.28
N SER A 162 -14.07 -3.63 6.13
CA SER A 162 -13.14 -2.60 5.68
C SER A 162 -11.99 -3.20 4.85
N GLU A 163 -11.43 -4.33 5.27
CA GLU A 163 -10.42 -5.08 4.50
C GLU A 163 -10.96 -5.53 3.14
N SER A 164 -12.19 -6.05 3.13
CA SER A 164 -12.86 -6.46 1.90
C SER A 164 -12.99 -5.34 0.89
N GLN A 165 -13.26 -4.09 1.32
CA GLN A 165 -13.28 -2.92 0.44
C GLN A 165 -11.90 -2.62 -0.17
N VAL A 166 -10.82 -2.83 0.57
CA VAL A 166 -9.46 -2.70 0.04
C VAL A 166 -9.18 -3.78 -1.00
N TYR A 167 -9.55 -5.04 -0.73
CA TYR A 167 -9.39 -6.13 -1.69
C TYR A 167 -10.21 -5.91 -2.96
N ILE A 168 -11.47 -5.46 -2.87
CA ILE A 168 -12.31 -5.15 -4.03
C ILE A 168 -11.65 -4.06 -4.89
N SER A 169 -11.10 -3.03 -4.26
CA SER A 169 -10.39 -1.96 -4.96
C SER A 169 -9.13 -2.46 -5.64
N SER A 170 -8.37 -3.34 -4.97
CA SER A 170 -7.18 -4.00 -5.53
C SER A 170 -7.53 -4.88 -6.73
N VAL A 171 -8.56 -5.72 -6.61
CA VAL A 171 -9.05 -6.57 -7.70
C VAL A 171 -9.43 -5.73 -8.92
N ARG A 172 -10.18 -4.64 -8.73
CA ARG A 172 -10.54 -3.72 -9.81
C ARG A 172 -9.31 -3.11 -10.49
N LEU A 173 -8.30 -2.71 -9.70
CA LEU A 173 -7.04 -2.18 -10.23
C LEU A 173 -6.33 -3.22 -11.10
N MET A 174 -6.21 -4.46 -10.61
CA MET A 174 -5.53 -5.54 -11.34
C MET A 174 -6.28 -5.95 -12.61
N LEU A 175 -7.61 -6.07 -12.56
CA LEU A 175 -8.42 -6.34 -13.73
C LEU A 175 -8.23 -5.27 -14.81
N ARG A 176 -8.21 -3.98 -14.46
CA ARG A 176 -7.93 -2.91 -15.41
C ARG A 176 -6.56 -3.02 -16.06
N ARG A 177 -5.54 -3.43 -15.30
CA ARG A 177 -4.19 -3.66 -15.86
C ARG A 177 -4.18 -4.83 -16.83
N LEU A 178 -4.80 -5.94 -16.45
CA LEU A 178 -4.85 -7.16 -17.25
C LEU A 178 -5.63 -6.97 -18.56
N THR A 179 -6.69 -6.17 -18.56
CA THR A 179 -7.52 -5.91 -19.74
C THR A 179 -6.99 -4.76 -20.60
N ASN A 180 -5.81 -4.21 -20.31
CA ASN A 180 -5.25 -3.02 -21.01
C ASN A 180 -6.21 -1.82 -21.07
N MET A 181 -7.24 -1.77 -20.23
CA MET A 181 -8.02 -0.57 -20.04
C MET A 181 -7.13 0.48 -19.41
N ARG A 182 -6.48 1.30 -20.21
CA ARG A 182 -5.69 2.44 -19.77
C ARG A 182 -6.55 3.27 -18.82
N MET A 183 -6.11 3.42 -17.58
CA MET A 183 -6.45 4.59 -16.81
C MET A 183 -5.84 5.76 -17.59
N THR A 184 -6.61 6.44 -18.40
CA THR A 184 -6.18 7.69 -18.99
C THR A 184 -5.84 8.63 -17.83
N PRO A 185 -4.59 9.09 -17.70
CA PRO A 185 -4.38 10.34 -17.00
C PRO A 185 -5.15 11.37 -17.82
N ASP A 186 -5.86 12.23 -17.13
CA ASP A 186 -6.59 13.37 -17.68
C ASP A 186 -5.80 13.98 -18.86
N SER A 187 -6.38 13.98 -20.06
CA SER A 187 -5.79 14.50 -21.29
C SER A 187 -5.81 16.04 -21.29
N GLY A 188 -5.24 16.62 -20.25
CA GLY A 188 -5.16 18.06 -20.02
C GLY A 188 -3.79 18.71 -20.32
N ALA A 189 -2.87 18.01 -21.00
CA ALA A 189 -1.57 18.61 -21.31
C ALA A 189 -0.93 18.04 -22.59
N ALA A 190 -1.59 18.20 -23.75
CA ALA A 190 -0.91 18.06 -25.04
C ALA A 190 -1.72 18.73 -26.15
N SER A 191 -1.80 20.04 -26.16
CA SER A 191 -2.12 20.80 -27.36
C SER A 191 -1.52 22.21 -27.28
N ASN A 192 -0.19 22.31 -27.28
CA ASN A 192 0.48 23.57 -27.60
C ASN A 192 1.89 23.30 -28.17
N ALA A 193 1.93 22.59 -29.28
CA ALA A 193 3.14 22.54 -30.09
C ALA A 193 2.74 22.26 -31.53
N GLN A 194 2.22 23.28 -32.23
CA GLN A 194 2.29 23.45 -33.66
C GLN A 194 1.55 24.72 -34.05
N ASN A 195 2.23 25.85 -33.99
CA ASN A 195 1.88 27.01 -34.80
C ASN A 195 3.17 27.53 -35.46
N PRO A 196 3.50 27.09 -36.70
CA PRO A 196 4.59 27.66 -37.48
C PRO A 196 4.02 28.76 -38.37
N ARG A 197 3.82 29.96 -37.83
CA ARG A 197 3.68 31.18 -38.63
C ARG A 197 4.03 32.37 -37.75
N LEU A 198 5.25 32.90 -38.00
CA LEU A 198 5.61 34.32 -37.98
C LEU A 198 7.14 34.41 -38.12
N ALA A 199 7.59 34.17 -39.39
CA ALA A 199 8.84 34.70 -39.89
C ALA A 199 8.45 35.62 -41.05
N ALA A 200 8.47 36.93 -40.76
CA ALA A 200 8.70 38.02 -41.73
C ALA A 200 9.04 39.27 -40.90
#